data_6c89736346ba66c2724999ddbeb9d264
#
_entry.id   6c89736346ba66c2724999ddbeb9d264
#
_cell.length_a   1.000
_cell.length_b   1.000
_cell.length_c   1.000
_cell.angle_alpha   90.00
_cell.angle_beta   90.00
_cell.angle_gamma   90.00
#
_symmetry.space_group_name_H-M   'P 1'
#
loop_
_entity.id
_entity.type
_entity.pdbx_description
1 polymer ?
#
loop_
_entity_poly.entity_id
_entity_poly.type
_entity_poly.pdbx_seq_one_letter_code
_entity_poly.pdbx_strand_id
1 'polypeptide(L)'
;MRTGRAPDQIRPTNLETNFVPSATGSVLIEQGETRVICTASVEESVPRWMEGRGTGWVTAEYGMLPASTGQRKQRDVSKGRPDGRTVEIQRLIGRSLRQAIDFQKLGERTVWIDCDVLTADGGTRCAAITGGYVALALALRATQVEDALTEQIAAISCGVVDGTALLDLDYQEDSTAEVDANVVMTASGTLVEVQATAERMPLQRAGLDDLLALAAHGVDELRAAQDAALAQT
;
A
#
# COMPACT_ATOMS: atom_id res chain seq x y z
N MET A 1 3.09 -12.73 22.89
CA MET A 1 2.31 -13.73 22.11
C MET A 1 1.01 -13.08 21.64
N ARG A 2 0.70 -13.15 20.33
CA ARG A 2 -0.54 -12.61 19.73
C ARG A 2 -1.78 -13.19 20.41
N THR A 3 -2.78 -12.35 20.71
CA THR A 3 -4.04 -12.78 21.33
C THR A 3 -5.21 -12.49 20.38
N GLY A 4 -6.14 -13.45 20.28
CA GLY A 4 -7.39 -13.29 19.53
C GLY A 4 -7.30 -13.43 18.01
N ARG A 5 -6.11 -13.74 17.45
CA ARG A 5 -5.88 -13.91 16.02
C ARG A 5 -4.85 -15.02 15.75
N ALA A 6 -5.12 -15.88 14.77
CA ALA A 6 -4.17 -16.92 14.37
C ALA A 6 -2.91 -16.31 13.71
N PRO A 7 -1.76 -17.03 13.72
CA PRO A 7 -0.51 -16.52 13.12
C PRO A 7 -0.64 -16.16 11.64
N ASP A 8 -1.45 -16.86 10.90
CA ASP A 8 -1.70 -16.70 9.46
C ASP A 8 -2.93 -15.86 9.12
N GLN A 9 -3.59 -15.26 10.12
CA GLN A 9 -4.80 -14.48 9.94
C GLN A 9 -4.50 -12.98 9.82
N ILE A 10 -5.08 -12.29 8.81
CA ILE A 10 -5.04 -10.84 8.71
C ILE A 10 -6.01 -10.18 9.69
N ARG A 11 -5.79 -8.91 10.01
CA ARG A 11 -6.75 -8.07 10.73
C ARG A 11 -8.01 -7.85 9.88
N PRO A 12 -9.18 -7.62 10.49
CA PRO A 12 -10.37 -7.21 9.76
C PRO A 12 -10.03 -6.05 8.82
N THR A 13 -10.37 -6.21 7.54
CA THR A 13 -10.07 -5.22 6.50
C THR A 13 -11.36 -4.71 5.87
N ASN A 14 -11.51 -3.40 5.77
CA ASN A 14 -12.62 -2.71 5.14
C ASN A 14 -12.09 -1.66 4.14
N LEU A 15 -12.78 -1.52 3.01
CA LEU A 15 -12.46 -0.57 1.94
C LEU A 15 -13.73 0.21 1.58
N GLU A 16 -13.85 1.44 2.10
CA GLU A 16 -14.97 2.33 1.80
C GLU A 16 -14.62 3.21 0.59
N THR A 17 -15.20 2.89 -0.55
CA THR A 17 -14.97 3.59 -1.83
C THR A 17 -15.70 4.94 -1.88
N ASN A 18 -15.22 5.85 -2.74
CA ASN A 18 -15.76 7.20 -2.91
C ASN A 18 -15.77 8.03 -1.61
N PHE A 19 -14.84 7.74 -0.71
CA PHE A 19 -14.73 8.40 0.60
C PHE A 19 -14.45 9.92 0.49
N VAL A 20 -13.72 10.34 -0.54
CA VAL A 20 -13.47 11.76 -0.85
C VAL A 20 -14.17 12.10 -2.17
N PRO A 21 -15.36 12.70 -2.14
CA PRO A 21 -16.19 12.90 -3.34
C PRO A 21 -15.57 13.82 -4.42
N SER A 22 -14.62 14.66 -4.05
CA SER A 22 -13.92 15.57 -4.98
C SER A 22 -12.74 14.93 -5.71
N ALA A 23 -12.27 13.76 -5.27
CA ALA A 23 -11.20 13.03 -5.94
C ALA A 23 -11.74 12.25 -7.15
N THR A 24 -10.91 12.01 -8.17
CA THR A 24 -11.29 11.20 -9.33
C THR A 24 -11.56 9.74 -8.90
N GLY A 25 -10.78 9.23 -7.95
CA GLY A 25 -11.02 7.98 -7.26
C GLY A 25 -10.57 8.09 -5.81
N SER A 26 -11.26 7.45 -4.88
CA SER A 26 -10.85 7.50 -3.47
C SER A 26 -11.37 6.31 -2.67
N VAL A 27 -10.63 5.98 -1.61
CA VAL A 27 -10.99 4.93 -0.66
C VAL A 27 -10.44 5.26 0.73
N LEU A 28 -11.22 4.96 1.76
CA LEU A 28 -10.70 4.77 3.11
C LEU A 28 -10.44 3.27 3.29
N ILE A 29 -9.19 2.90 3.50
CA ILE A 29 -8.82 1.55 3.92
C ILE A 29 -8.65 1.50 5.44
N GLU A 30 -9.30 0.55 6.07
CA GLU A 30 -9.15 0.19 7.48
C GLU A 30 -8.63 -1.24 7.56
N GLN A 31 -7.53 -1.45 8.27
CA GLN A 31 -6.95 -2.77 8.54
C GLN A 31 -6.62 -2.86 10.03
N GLY A 32 -7.51 -3.48 10.80
CA GLY A 32 -7.53 -3.34 12.25
C GLY A 32 -7.72 -1.88 12.64
N GLU A 33 -6.83 -1.32 13.45
CA GLU A 33 -6.86 0.10 13.83
C GLU A 33 -6.08 1.01 12.85
N THR A 34 -5.36 0.44 11.89
CA THR A 34 -4.70 1.24 10.84
C THR A 34 -5.73 1.77 9.87
N ARG A 35 -5.73 3.09 9.64
CA ARG A 35 -6.64 3.80 8.73
C ARG A 35 -5.86 4.72 7.81
N VAL A 36 -6.08 4.56 6.51
CA VAL A 36 -5.42 5.38 5.47
C VAL A 36 -6.47 5.85 4.46
N ILE A 37 -6.52 7.17 4.21
CA ILE A 37 -7.24 7.70 3.06
C ILE A 37 -6.29 7.62 1.86
N CYS A 38 -6.76 7.02 0.77
CA CYS A 38 -6.06 7.01 -0.50
C CYS A 38 -6.93 7.72 -1.53
N THR A 39 -6.37 8.70 -2.23
CA THR A 39 -7.04 9.40 -3.33
C THR A 39 -6.22 9.27 -4.60
N ALA A 40 -6.91 9.30 -5.74
CA ALA A 40 -6.31 9.35 -7.06
C ALA A 40 -6.84 10.57 -7.82
N SER A 41 -5.94 11.40 -8.32
CA SER A 41 -6.22 12.55 -9.18
C SER A 41 -5.59 12.33 -10.55
N VAL A 42 -6.35 12.57 -11.61
CA VAL A 42 -5.88 12.40 -12.99
C VAL A 42 -5.68 13.75 -13.65
N GLU A 43 -4.50 14.01 -14.16
CA GLU A 43 -4.14 15.19 -14.95
C GLU A 43 -3.94 14.79 -16.41
N GLU A 44 -4.55 15.52 -17.36
CA GLU A 44 -4.39 15.33 -18.81
C GLU A 44 -3.05 15.90 -19.33
N SER A 45 -1.97 15.63 -18.59
CA SER A 45 -0.62 16.04 -18.92
C SER A 45 0.40 15.13 -18.24
N VAL A 46 1.61 15.10 -18.75
CA VAL A 46 2.73 14.35 -18.18
C VAL A 46 3.86 15.29 -17.77
N PRO A 47 4.76 14.88 -16.87
CA PRO A 47 5.96 15.64 -16.56
C PRO A 47 6.75 15.97 -17.83
N ARG A 48 7.39 17.15 -17.88
CA ARG A 48 8.13 17.64 -19.07
C ARG A 48 9.10 16.63 -19.68
N TRP A 49 9.74 15.82 -18.84
CA TRP A 49 10.69 14.78 -19.31
C TRP A 49 10.01 13.60 -20.00
N MET A 50 8.67 13.51 -19.98
CA MET A 50 7.85 12.49 -20.67
C MET A 50 7.05 13.02 -21.85
N GLU A 51 6.95 14.34 -22.03
CA GLU A 51 6.19 14.95 -23.11
C GLU A 51 6.57 14.37 -24.51
N GLY A 52 5.56 14.09 -25.32
CA GLY A 52 5.74 13.56 -26.68
C GLY A 52 6.12 12.08 -26.76
N ARG A 53 6.09 11.34 -25.63
CA ARG A 53 6.37 9.89 -25.63
C ARG A 53 5.12 9.05 -25.86
N GLY A 54 3.93 9.64 -25.75
CA GLY A 54 2.65 8.93 -25.86
C GLY A 54 2.37 7.98 -24.70
N THR A 55 3.07 8.14 -23.57
CA THR A 55 2.95 7.29 -22.38
C THR A 55 2.64 8.12 -21.15
N GLY A 56 1.82 7.55 -20.26
CA GLY A 56 1.45 8.20 -18.98
C GLY A 56 2.43 7.94 -17.84
N TRP A 57 2.07 8.45 -16.67
CA TRP A 57 2.85 8.30 -15.45
C TRP A 57 1.95 8.10 -14.23
N VAL A 58 2.43 7.31 -13.26
CA VAL A 58 1.81 7.17 -11.93
C VAL A 58 2.84 7.55 -10.88
N THR A 59 2.47 8.44 -10.01
CA THR A 59 3.30 8.88 -8.87
C THR A 59 2.50 8.84 -7.59
N ALA A 60 3.17 8.86 -6.44
CA ALA A 60 2.49 8.82 -5.15
C ALA A 60 3.13 9.77 -4.14
N GLU A 61 2.28 10.30 -3.27
CA GLU A 61 2.66 10.99 -2.05
C GLU A 61 2.14 10.20 -0.84
N TYR A 62 2.82 10.36 0.30
CA TYR A 62 2.47 9.69 1.54
C TYR A 62 2.70 10.63 2.70
N GLY A 63 1.73 10.71 3.57
CA GLY A 63 1.82 11.53 4.78
C GLY A 63 1.17 10.85 5.97
N MET A 64 1.51 11.35 7.15
CA MET A 64 0.89 10.92 8.41
C MET A 64 0.31 12.14 9.12
N LEU A 65 -0.95 12.06 9.55
CA LEU A 65 -1.52 13.09 10.41
C LEU A 65 -0.72 13.22 11.71
N PRO A 66 -0.60 14.43 12.27
CA PRO A 66 0.11 14.63 13.53
C PRO A 66 -0.36 13.74 14.67
N ALA A 67 -1.64 13.40 14.72
CA ALA A 67 -2.25 12.56 15.75
C ALA A 67 -2.42 11.10 15.34
N SER A 68 -1.82 10.66 14.21
CA SER A 68 -1.96 9.29 13.71
C SER A 68 -1.26 8.24 14.59
N THR A 69 -0.36 8.65 15.45
CA THR A 69 0.35 7.80 16.42
C THR A 69 0.04 8.23 17.85
N GLY A 70 0.40 7.42 18.85
CA GLY A 70 0.19 7.73 20.26
C GLY A 70 0.84 9.04 20.74
N GLN A 71 1.84 9.55 20.03
CA GLN A 71 2.46 10.84 20.26
C GLN A 71 2.34 11.73 19.03
N ARG A 72 2.14 13.04 19.23
CA ARG A 72 2.01 14.00 18.13
C ARG A 72 3.29 14.04 17.27
N LYS A 73 3.17 13.63 16.01
CA LYS A 73 4.22 13.79 14.98
C LYS A 73 4.21 15.24 14.45
N GLN A 74 5.39 15.83 14.29
CA GLN A 74 5.49 17.13 13.62
C GLN A 74 5.23 16.97 12.12
N ARG A 75 4.50 17.91 11.51
CA ARG A 75 4.29 17.93 10.05
C ARG A 75 5.61 18.14 9.32
N ASP A 76 5.82 17.43 8.24
CA ASP A 76 7.06 17.52 7.43
C ASP A 76 7.26 18.92 6.86
N VAL A 77 6.19 19.60 6.44
CA VAL A 77 6.24 21.02 6.00
C VAL A 77 6.85 21.92 7.08
N SER A 78 6.54 21.69 8.36
CA SER A 78 7.11 22.48 9.47
C SER A 78 8.59 22.17 9.73
N LYS A 79 9.11 21.06 9.19
CA LYS A 79 10.54 20.70 9.24
C LYS A 79 11.31 21.23 8.03
N GLY A 80 10.62 21.80 7.03
CA GLY A 80 11.19 22.30 5.79
C GLY A 80 11.57 21.22 4.76
N ARG A 81 11.43 19.95 5.09
CA ARG A 81 11.64 18.81 4.17
C ARG A 81 10.90 17.56 4.66
N PRO A 82 10.45 16.67 3.76
CA PRO A 82 9.97 15.34 4.14
C PRO A 82 11.06 14.55 4.85
N ASP A 83 10.69 13.70 5.79
CA ASP A 83 11.64 12.77 6.40
C ASP A 83 11.99 11.61 5.42
N GLY A 84 13.11 10.93 5.69
CA GLY A 84 13.61 9.85 4.82
C GLY A 84 12.61 8.71 4.68
N ARG A 85 11.87 8.38 5.75
CA ARG A 85 10.82 7.36 5.75
C ARG A 85 9.65 7.76 4.85
N THR A 86 9.19 9.00 4.93
CA THR A 86 8.12 9.53 4.07
C THR A 86 8.51 9.39 2.60
N VAL A 87 9.71 9.83 2.21
CA VAL A 87 10.20 9.75 0.82
C VAL A 87 10.36 8.30 0.36
N GLU A 88 10.86 7.42 1.23
CA GLU A 88 11.01 5.99 0.92
C GLU A 88 9.65 5.35 0.62
N ILE A 89 8.64 5.61 1.47
CA ILE A 89 7.29 5.03 1.31
C ILE A 89 6.59 5.60 0.06
N GLN A 90 6.70 6.90 -0.23
CA GLN A 90 6.19 7.49 -1.47
C GLN A 90 6.73 6.76 -2.70
N ARG A 91 8.04 6.53 -2.73
CA ARG A 91 8.70 5.82 -3.83
C ARG A 91 8.24 4.37 -3.94
N LEU A 92 8.04 3.70 -2.80
CA LEU A 92 7.54 2.33 -2.72
C LEU A 92 6.12 2.24 -3.29
N ILE A 93 5.19 3.10 -2.85
CA ILE A 93 3.81 3.12 -3.35
C ILE A 93 3.80 3.34 -4.86
N GLY A 94 4.45 4.42 -5.33
CA GLY A 94 4.49 4.75 -6.75
C GLY A 94 5.10 3.62 -7.59
N ARG A 95 6.21 3.01 -7.14
CA ARG A 95 6.86 1.90 -7.83
C ARG A 95 5.95 0.66 -7.90
N SER A 96 5.25 0.35 -6.82
CA SER A 96 4.33 -0.77 -6.75
C SER A 96 3.15 -0.58 -7.70
N LEU A 97 2.48 0.56 -7.65
CA LEU A 97 1.30 0.83 -8.47
C LEU A 97 1.62 0.93 -9.97
N ARG A 98 2.84 1.34 -10.33
CA ARG A 98 3.29 1.32 -11.72
C ARG A 98 3.33 -0.08 -12.35
N GLN A 99 3.45 -1.13 -11.55
CA GLN A 99 3.39 -2.51 -12.08
C GLN A 99 1.97 -2.94 -12.48
N ALA A 100 0.95 -2.19 -12.04
CA ALA A 100 -0.45 -2.45 -12.41
C ALA A 100 -0.85 -1.80 -13.74
N ILE A 101 0.02 -1.00 -14.39
CA ILE A 101 -0.37 -0.08 -15.45
C ILE A 101 0.37 -0.34 -16.78
N ASP A 102 -0.40 -0.42 -17.85
CA ASP A 102 0.08 -0.21 -19.21
C ASP A 102 0.12 1.30 -19.51
N PHE A 103 1.32 1.87 -19.50
CA PHE A 103 1.51 3.32 -19.72
C PHE A 103 1.16 3.80 -21.13
N GLN A 104 1.16 2.93 -22.13
CA GLN A 104 0.73 3.29 -23.48
C GLN A 104 -0.79 3.48 -23.52
N LYS A 105 -1.53 2.57 -22.88
CA LYS A 105 -2.98 2.69 -22.77
C LYS A 105 -3.41 3.84 -21.86
N LEU A 106 -2.62 4.15 -20.82
CA LEU A 106 -2.87 5.33 -20.00
C LEU A 106 -2.77 6.64 -20.80
N GLY A 107 -1.93 6.65 -21.86
CA GLY A 107 -1.69 7.83 -22.67
C GLY A 107 -0.98 8.94 -21.89
N GLU A 108 -0.88 10.15 -22.44
CA GLU A 108 -0.17 11.27 -21.80
C GLU A 108 -0.97 11.85 -20.62
N ARG A 109 -1.19 11.05 -19.59
CA ARG A 109 -1.82 11.41 -18.33
C ARG A 109 -0.91 11.15 -17.15
N THR A 110 -1.02 11.95 -16.12
CA THR A 110 -0.42 11.67 -14.81
C THR A 110 -1.49 11.32 -13.81
N VAL A 111 -1.32 10.19 -13.12
CA VAL A 111 -2.15 9.83 -11.97
C VAL A 111 -1.34 10.07 -10.70
N TRP A 112 -1.85 10.96 -9.86
CA TRP A 112 -1.32 11.25 -8.53
C TRP A 112 -2.08 10.40 -7.51
N ILE A 113 -1.36 9.64 -6.71
CA ILE A 113 -1.92 8.86 -5.61
C ILE A 113 -1.46 9.49 -4.31
N ASP A 114 -2.39 10.03 -3.55
CA ASP A 114 -2.12 10.64 -2.25
C ASP A 114 -2.63 9.72 -1.14
N CYS A 115 -1.74 9.36 -0.21
CA CYS A 115 -2.03 8.47 0.90
C CYS A 115 -1.79 9.17 2.24
N ASP A 116 -2.86 9.44 2.96
CA ASP A 116 -2.82 10.10 4.28
C ASP A 116 -3.21 9.13 5.40
N VAL A 117 -2.26 8.84 6.27
CA VAL A 117 -2.49 7.98 7.43
C VAL A 117 -3.22 8.74 8.52
N LEU A 118 -4.44 8.32 8.84
CA LEU A 118 -5.28 8.86 9.92
C LEU A 118 -4.91 8.25 11.27
N THR A 119 -4.72 6.92 11.28
CA THR A 119 -4.34 6.14 12.46
C THR A 119 -3.33 5.08 12.04
N ALA A 120 -2.25 4.93 12.80
CA ALA A 120 -1.17 3.99 12.52
C ALA A 120 -1.08 2.94 13.64
N ASP A 121 -1.35 1.69 13.27
CA ASP A 121 -1.22 0.51 14.10
C ASP A 121 -0.54 -0.64 13.33
N GLY A 122 0.68 -0.39 12.84
CA GLY A 122 1.40 -1.32 11.95
C GLY A 122 0.87 -1.37 10.52
N GLY A 123 1.70 -1.76 9.56
CA GLY A 123 1.31 -2.02 8.16
C GLY A 123 0.88 -0.80 7.34
N THR A 124 1.13 0.44 7.76
CA THR A 124 0.62 1.65 7.07
C THR A 124 1.04 1.76 5.62
N ARG A 125 2.28 1.35 5.26
CA ARG A 125 2.76 1.34 3.86
C ARG A 125 2.03 0.29 3.02
N CYS A 126 1.73 -0.87 3.59
CA CYS A 126 0.98 -1.94 2.94
C CYS A 126 -0.48 -1.51 2.70
N ALA A 127 -1.13 -0.94 3.71
CA ALA A 127 -2.47 -0.37 3.58
C ALA A 127 -2.52 0.74 2.52
N ALA A 128 -1.50 1.63 2.47
CA ALA A 128 -1.41 2.68 1.45
C ALA A 128 -1.28 2.12 0.02
N ILE A 129 -0.52 1.04 -0.19
CA ILE A 129 -0.42 0.38 -1.51
C ILE A 129 -1.73 -0.30 -1.87
N THR A 130 -2.32 -1.05 -0.95
CA THR A 130 -3.57 -1.81 -1.16
C THR A 130 -4.76 -0.89 -1.41
N GLY A 131 -4.91 0.18 -0.61
CA GLY A 131 -5.93 1.21 -0.83
C GLY A 131 -5.63 2.07 -2.07
N GLY A 132 -4.36 2.44 -2.27
CA GLY A 132 -3.92 3.20 -3.44
C GLY A 132 -4.26 2.52 -4.77
N TYR A 133 -4.19 1.18 -4.82
CA TYR A 133 -4.64 0.41 -5.98
C TYR A 133 -6.15 0.59 -6.23
N VAL A 134 -6.98 0.55 -5.20
CA VAL A 134 -8.44 0.75 -5.35
C VAL A 134 -8.74 2.17 -5.81
N ALA A 135 -8.10 3.18 -5.22
CA ALA A 135 -8.26 4.57 -5.66
C ALA A 135 -7.84 4.76 -7.14
N LEU A 136 -6.72 4.14 -7.54
CA LEU A 136 -6.24 4.13 -8.93
C LEU A 136 -7.27 3.48 -9.88
N ALA A 137 -7.79 2.30 -9.54
CA ALA A 137 -8.78 1.59 -10.35
C ALA A 137 -10.07 2.41 -10.55
N LEU A 138 -10.57 3.04 -9.48
CA LEU A 138 -11.73 3.93 -9.54
C LEU A 138 -11.48 5.15 -10.44
N ALA A 139 -10.30 5.76 -10.33
CA ALA A 139 -9.94 6.92 -11.15
C ALA A 139 -9.84 6.57 -12.64
N LEU A 140 -9.27 5.40 -12.97
CA LEU A 140 -9.19 4.94 -14.36
C LEU A 140 -10.59 4.63 -14.94
N ARG A 141 -11.50 4.06 -14.16
CA ARG A 141 -12.92 3.89 -14.56
C ARG A 141 -13.59 5.23 -14.80
N ALA A 142 -13.46 6.18 -13.88
CA ALA A 142 -14.07 7.50 -13.98
C ALA A 142 -13.59 8.28 -15.23
N THR A 143 -12.35 8.05 -15.66
CA THR A 143 -11.75 8.68 -16.85
C THR A 143 -11.82 7.81 -18.12
N GLN A 144 -12.52 6.67 -18.06
CA GLN A 144 -12.73 5.74 -19.18
C GLN A 144 -11.44 5.19 -19.80
N VAL A 145 -10.45 4.93 -18.95
CA VAL A 145 -9.17 4.32 -19.34
C VAL A 145 -8.83 3.10 -18.47
N GLU A 146 -9.85 2.38 -17.99
CA GLU A 146 -9.70 1.18 -17.16
C GLU A 146 -8.92 0.05 -17.84
N ASP A 147 -8.87 0.03 -19.16
CA ASP A 147 -8.06 -0.93 -19.92
C ASP A 147 -6.55 -0.72 -19.79
N ALA A 148 -6.14 0.40 -19.21
CA ALA A 148 -4.75 0.62 -18.79
C ALA A 148 -4.36 -0.18 -17.54
N LEU A 149 -5.35 -0.67 -16.76
CA LEU A 149 -5.10 -1.51 -15.58
C LEU A 149 -4.88 -2.95 -16.05
N THR A 150 -3.68 -3.48 -15.84
CA THR A 150 -3.27 -4.79 -16.36
C THR A 150 -3.12 -5.87 -15.29
N GLU A 151 -2.92 -5.46 -14.03
CA GLU A 151 -2.64 -6.39 -12.94
C GLU A 151 -3.20 -5.82 -11.62
N GLN A 152 -3.70 -6.69 -10.75
CA GLN A 152 -4.09 -6.30 -9.40
C GLN A 152 -2.90 -6.37 -8.46
N ILE A 153 -2.77 -5.41 -7.55
CA ILE A 153 -1.66 -5.33 -6.61
C ILE A 153 -2.18 -5.15 -5.19
N ALA A 154 -1.63 -5.93 -4.26
CA ALA A 154 -1.81 -5.72 -2.84
C ALA A 154 -0.50 -5.91 -2.09
N ALA A 155 -0.45 -5.39 -0.87
CA ALA A 155 0.73 -5.45 -0.02
C ALA A 155 0.33 -5.84 1.41
N ILE A 156 1.19 -6.61 2.06
CA ILE A 156 0.98 -7.06 3.44
C ILE A 156 2.30 -7.04 4.21
N SER A 157 2.21 -6.79 5.52
CA SER A 157 3.34 -7.01 6.43
C SER A 157 3.33 -8.43 6.96
N CYS A 158 4.50 -8.96 7.23
CA CYS A 158 4.70 -10.20 7.96
C CYS A 158 6.03 -10.12 8.73
N GLY A 159 6.24 -11.03 9.67
CA GLY A 159 7.49 -11.01 10.43
C GLY A 159 7.61 -12.17 11.38
N VAL A 160 8.69 -12.18 12.17
CA VAL A 160 8.93 -13.16 13.22
C VAL A 160 8.87 -12.47 14.57
N VAL A 161 7.99 -12.95 15.44
CA VAL A 161 7.83 -12.47 16.81
C VAL A 161 7.88 -13.67 17.77
N ASP A 162 8.76 -13.63 18.74
CA ASP A 162 8.99 -14.74 19.68
C ASP A 162 9.22 -16.09 18.95
N GLY A 163 10.00 -16.06 17.87
CA GLY A 163 10.31 -17.24 17.06
C GLY A 163 9.16 -17.77 16.19
N THR A 164 8.01 -17.07 16.15
CA THR A 164 6.83 -17.46 15.37
C THR A 164 6.65 -16.53 14.18
N ALA A 165 6.48 -17.10 12.98
CA ALA A 165 6.14 -16.33 11.78
C ALA A 165 4.68 -15.86 11.88
N LEU A 166 4.45 -14.56 11.73
CA LEU A 166 3.14 -13.91 11.84
C LEU A 166 2.83 -13.10 10.58
N LEU A 167 1.58 -13.21 10.15
CA LEU A 167 1.01 -12.39 9.08
C LEU A 167 0.39 -11.13 9.64
N ASP A 168 0.51 -10.00 8.93
CA ASP A 168 -0.15 -8.74 9.21
C ASP A 168 0.12 -8.22 10.63
N LEU A 169 1.34 -7.73 10.85
CA LEU A 169 1.77 -7.25 12.16
C LEU A 169 1.03 -5.97 12.57
N ASP A 170 0.49 -5.94 13.79
CA ASP A 170 0.12 -4.69 14.44
C ASP A 170 1.35 -3.95 14.99
N TYR A 171 1.17 -2.75 15.54
CA TYR A 171 2.30 -1.93 16.03
C TYR A 171 3.06 -2.60 17.18
N GLN A 172 2.41 -3.32 18.05
CA GLN A 172 3.08 -3.98 19.18
C GLN A 172 3.95 -5.15 18.69
N GLU A 173 3.43 -5.92 17.75
CA GLU A 173 4.15 -7.02 17.10
C GLU A 173 5.33 -6.48 16.28
N ASP A 174 5.09 -5.47 15.42
CA ASP A 174 6.10 -4.82 14.58
C ASP A 174 7.27 -4.26 15.41
N SER A 175 6.94 -3.54 16.49
CA SER A 175 7.94 -2.91 17.37
C SER A 175 8.85 -3.89 18.12
N THR A 176 8.42 -5.15 18.27
CA THR A 176 9.15 -6.20 18.98
C THR A 176 9.65 -7.30 18.06
N ALA A 177 9.35 -7.24 16.79
CA ALA A 177 9.69 -8.26 15.80
C ALA A 177 11.21 -8.52 15.74
N GLU A 178 11.57 -9.77 15.59
CA GLU A 178 12.93 -10.22 15.29
C GLU A 178 13.23 -10.01 13.80
N VAL A 179 12.21 -10.16 12.97
CA VAL A 179 12.22 -9.88 11.54
C VAL A 179 10.94 -9.12 11.20
N ASP A 180 11.07 -7.96 10.57
CA ASP A 180 9.98 -7.22 9.93
C ASP A 180 10.11 -7.36 8.42
N ALA A 181 9.02 -7.71 7.75
CA ALA A 181 8.96 -7.80 6.31
C ALA A 181 7.67 -7.19 5.76
N ASN A 182 7.81 -6.55 4.59
CA ASN A 182 6.72 -5.98 3.81
C ASN A 182 6.82 -6.55 2.40
N VAL A 183 5.74 -7.16 1.92
CA VAL A 183 5.71 -7.86 0.64
C VAL A 183 4.62 -7.26 -0.23
N VAL A 184 4.97 -6.94 -1.47
CA VAL A 184 4.05 -6.48 -2.51
C VAL A 184 3.98 -7.52 -3.60
N MET A 185 2.78 -7.99 -3.93
CA MET A 185 2.57 -9.01 -4.95
C MET A 185 1.45 -8.62 -5.91
N THR A 186 1.56 -9.18 -7.11
CA THR A 186 0.50 -9.10 -8.11
C THR A 186 -0.51 -10.25 -7.94
N ALA A 187 -1.64 -10.15 -8.65
CA ALA A 187 -2.64 -11.22 -8.73
C ALA A 187 -2.09 -12.54 -9.26
N SER A 188 -1.11 -12.49 -10.14
CA SER A 188 -0.44 -13.69 -10.68
C SER A 188 0.55 -14.32 -9.70
N GLY A 189 0.71 -13.76 -8.48
CA GLY A 189 1.67 -14.22 -7.48
C GLY A 189 3.11 -13.75 -7.72
N THR A 190 3.31 -12.81 -8.67
CA THR A 190 4.63 -12.24 -8.94
C THR A 190 5.02 -11.24 -7.86
N LEU A 191 6.25 -11.34 -7.39
CA LEU A 191 6.81 -10.41 -6.41
C LEU A 191 7.13 -9.07 -7.08
N VAL A 192 6.52 -8.00 -6.57
CA VAL A 192 6.82 -6.62 -6.98
C VAL A 192 7.93 -6.04 -6.13
N GLU A 193 7.85 -6.26 -4.81
CA GLU A 193 8.85 -5.84 -3.85
C GLU A 193 8.83 -6.71 -2.61
N VAL A 194 10.00 -6.98 -2.07
CA VAL A 194 10.22 -7.63 -0.78
C VAL A 194 11.20 -6.79 0.01
N GLN A 195 10.75 -6.23 1.12
CA GLN A 195 11.60 -5.59 2.12
C GLN A 195 11.57 -6.47 3.37
N ALA A 196 12.70 -6.98 3.78
CA ALA A 196 12.81 -7.78 4.99
C ALA A 196 14.05 -7.34 5.78
N THR A 197 13.85 -7.01 7.05
CA THR A 197 14.92 -6.58 7.95
C THR A 197 14.99 -7.52 9.15
N ALA A 198 16.16 -8.09 9.37
CA ALA A 198 16.44 -8.89 10.55
C ALA A 198 17.00 -7.95 11.64
N GLU A 199 16.18 -7.64 12.63
CA GLU A 199 16.49 -6.64 13.67
C GLU A 199 17.43 -7.21 14.76
N ARG A 200 17.36 -8.51 15.03
CA ARG A 200 18.10 -9.12 16.15
C ARG A 200 19.04 -10.23 15.74
N MET A 201 18.63 -11.10 14.84
CA MET A 201 19.43 -12.22 14.35
C MET A 201 19.27 -12.39 12.83
N PRO A 202 20.29 -12.81 12.08
CA PRO A 202 20.20 -13.03 10.64
C PRO A 202 19.04 -13.97 10.28
N LEU A 203 18.24 -13.57 9.31
CA LEU A 203 17.13 -14.39 8.79
C LEU A 203 17.70 -15.53 7.94
N GLN A 204 17.30 -16.75 8.24
CA GLN A 204 17.59 -17.91 7.40
C GLN A 204 16.77 -17.85 6.11
N ARG A 205 17.30 -18.37 5.00
CA ARG A 205 16.59 -18.38 3.72
C ARG A 205 15.24 -19.09 3.81
N ALA A 206 15.18 -20.23 4.49
CA ALA A 206 13.92 -20.95 4.71
C ALA A 206 12.88 -20.09 5.44
N GLY A 207 13.30 -19.30 6.44
CA GLY A 207 12.40 -18.37 7.13
C GLY A 207 11.86 -17.26 6.22
N LEU A 208 12.65 -16.81 5.22
CA LEU A 208 12.12 -15.89 4.21
C LEU A 208 11.08 -16.58 3.32
N ASP A 209 11.34 -17.82 2.92
CA ASP A 209 10.39 -18.59 2.10
C ASP A 209 9.06 -18.80 2.86
N ASP A 210 9.10 -19.05 4.18
CA ASP A 210 7.92 -19.14 5.04
C ASP A 210 7.16 -17.81 5.12
N LEU A 211 7.86 -16.69 5.29
CA LEU A 211 7.24 -15.36 5.30
C LEU A 211 6.60 -15.01 3.95
N LEU A 212 7.23 -15.39 2.84
CA LEU A 212 6.66 -15.17 1.50
C LEU A 212 5.39 -16.02 1.27
N ALA A 213 5.35 -17.25 1.79
CA ALA A 213 4.15 -18.09 1.73
C ALA A 213 2.99 -17.49 2.54
N LEU A 214 3.27 -16.98 3.76
CA LEU A 214 2.28 -16.25 4.56
C LEU A 214 1.80 -14.98 3.84
N ALA A 215 2.73 -14.20 3.27
CA ALA A 215 2.38 -12.98 2.55
C ALA A 215 1.49 -13.26 1.34
N ALA A 216 1.73 -14.34 0.59
CA ALA A 216 0.88 -14.73 -0.53
C ALA A 216 -0.56 -14.99 -0.08
N HIS A 217 -0.76 -15.71 1.03
CA HIS A 217 -2.08 -15.92 1.62
C HIS A 217 -2.77 -14.61 2.00
N GLY A 218 -2.09 -13.70 2.70
CA GLY A 218 -2.65 -12.41 3.10
C GLY A 218 -2.95 -11.49 1.91
N VAL A 219 -2.13 -11.52 0.86
CA VAL A 219 -2.37 -10.79 -0.39
C VAL A 219 -3.63 -11.28 -1.08
N ASP A 220 -3.88 -12.60 -1.11
CA ASP A 220 -5.11 -13.15 -1.71
C ASP A 220 -6.37 -12.69 -0.96
N GLU A 221 -6.34 -12.64 0.38
CA GLU A 221 -7.45 -12.10 1.18
C GLU A 221 -7.67 -10.59 0.90
N LEU A 222 -6.59 -9.79 0.84
CA LEU A 222 -6.68 -8.37 0.54
C LEU A 222 -7.22 -8.10 -0.87
N ARG A 223 -6.84 -8.92 -1.84
CA ARG A 223 -7.36 -8.85 -3.21
C ARG A 223 -8.85 -9.13 -3.26
N ALA A 224 -9.32 -10.14 -2.54
CA ALA A 224 -10.76 -10.42 -2.44
C ALA A 224 -11.52 -9.22 -1.84
N ALA A 225 -10.94 -8.53 -0.85
CA ALA A 225 -11.52 -7.30 -0.29
C ALA A 225 -11.53 -6.14 -1.32
N GLN A 226 -10.46 -5.97 -2.11
CA GLN A 226 -10.41 -4.99 -3.20
C GLN A 226 -11.49 -5.27 -4.26
N ASP A 227 -11.65 -6.52 -4.68
CA ASP A 227 -12.67 -6.93 -5.66
C ASP A 227 -14.07 -6.65 -5.14
N ALA A 228 -14.35 -7.00 -3.87
CA ALA A 228 -15.62 -6.72 -3.23
C ALA A 228 -15.94 -5.21 -3.17
N ALA A 229 -14.95 -4.37 -2.88
CA ALA A 229 -15.10 -2.91 -2.85
C ALA A 229 -15.35 -2.33 -4.25
N LEU A 230 -14.60 -2.78 -5.26
CA LEU A 230 -14.73 -2.32 -6.64
C LEU A 230 -16.01 -2.81 -7.34
N ALA A 231 -16.62 -3.90 -6.87
CA ALA A 231 -17.88 -4.41 -7.38
C ALA A 231 -19.11 -3.60 -6.91
N GLN A 232 -18.97 -2.78 -5.86
CA GLN A 232 -20.04 -1.94 -5.30
C GLN A 232 -20.14 -0.57 -5.99
N THR A 233 -19.25 -0.24 -6.88
CA THR A 233 -19.11 1.03 -7.61
C THR A 233 -19.18 0.81 -9.11
#